data_599fa6aa56a4a05a188d6fca028b6092
#
_entry.id   599fa6aa56a4a05a188d6fca028b6092
#
_cell.length_a   1.000
_cell.length_b   1.000
_cell.length_c   1.000
_cell.angle_alpha   90.00
_cell.angle_beta   90.00
_cell.angle_gamma   90.00
#
_symmetry.space_group_name_H-M   'P 1'
#
loop_
_entity.id
_entity.type
_entity.pdbx_description
1 polymer ?
#
loop_
_entity_poly.entity_id
_entity_poly.type
_entity_poly.pdbx_seq_one_letter_code
_entity_poly.pdbx_strand_id
1 'polypeptide(L)'
;MKSYMRSMLHEAIKNGNVDTVKALYNGNPNDYEIKFEYARLLINTGDVNQGKKMLIELLDTRNRNYALLELGKLAVQEKNINIAKKCFNEIIAYSYNNKDRNYALLELGIIESKYGNKNKARKNFVEILRNTDDRNDKNHALLELGRLEAESGNIEEAKKCFNRLISINKNSKDQTEKNTSWYAERLLVTLLFKTGEYQSLADLVNKSSVKVKSYILLYISKLTNTYFNIPYEEIEYGYTMNQILDYDEYSAIEHVLEGHDLDSDGTIFNPNIDIYKLFNDIQNKLTPKNKVNKLIFNDIYIIHYPNIGINNQEYLRVVTLPNTKNILTMYPINNKYDVIDDDYMEEIENTKVKKLTIK
;
A
#
# COMPACT_ATOMS: atom_id res chain seq x y z
N MET A 1 -1.19 32.80 10.82
CA MET A 1 -0.84 33.05 9.39
C MET A 1 -1.92 33.91 8.73
N LYS A 2 -1.55 34.91 7.90
CA LYS A 2 -2.50 35.70 7.12
C LYS A 2 -3.13 34.85 6.03
N SER A 3 -4.42 35.10 5.68
CA SER A 3 -5.18 34.28 4.73
C SER A 3 -4.48 34.12 3.38
N TYR A 4 -3.91 35.19 2.83
CA TYR A 4 -3.20 35.12 1.53
C TYR A 4 -1.94 34.26 1.58
N MET A 5 -1.21 34.26 2.72
CA MET A 5 -0.01 33.45 2.92
C MET A 5 -0.37 31.95 2.97
N ARG A 6 -1.50 31.61 3.55
CA ARG A 6 -2.02 30.23 3.55
C ARG A 6 -2.36 29.76 2.14
N SER A 7 -2.96 30.64 1.34
CA SER A 7 -3.24 30.34 -0.07
C SER A 7 -1.95 30.13 -0.87
N MET A 8 -0.96 31.00 -0.71
CA MET A 8 0.35 30.88 -1.37
C MET A 8 1.08 29.59 -0.94
N LEU A 9 1.05 29.28 0.35
CA LEU A 9 1.65 28.05 0.88
C LEU A 9 0.98 26.82 0.26
N HIS A 10 -0.33 26.79 0.25
CA HIS A 10 -1.10 25.67 -0.31
C HIS A 10 -0.82 25.47 -1.81
N GLU A 11 -0.77 26.55 -2.57
CA GLU A 11 -0.46 26.52 -4.00
C GLU A 11 0.98 26.07 -4.25
N ALA A 12 1.94 26.58 -3.47
CA ALA A 12 3.34 26.18 -3.58
C ALA A 12 3.53 24.69 -3.27
N ILE A 13 2.86 24.17 -2.24
CA ILE A 13 2.90 22.73 -1.90
C ILE A 13 2.30 21.90 -3.04
N LYS A 14 1.13 22.29 -3.54
CA LYS A 14 0.45 21.60 -4.64
C LYS A 14 1.31 21.49 -5.91
N ASN A 15 2.11 22.53 -6.18
CA ASN A 15 2.97 22.62 -7.35
C ASN A 15 4.42 22.13 -7.08
N GLY A 16 4.71 21.59 -5.88
CA GLY A 16 6.05 21.14 -5.50
C GLY A 16 7.10 22.26 -5.48
N ASN A 17 6.68 23.53 -5.33
CA ASN A 17 7.58 24.70 -5.42
C ASN A 17 8.35 24.93 -4.12
N VAL A 18 9.48 24.26 -3.98
CA VAL A 18 10.38 24.32 -2.81
C VAL A 18 10.83 25.75 -2.51
N ASP A 19 11.20 26.52 -3.55
CA ASP A 19 11.75 27.88 -3.37
C ASP A 19 10.72 28.82 -2.76
N THR A 20 9.47 28.74 -3.21
CA THR A 20 8.38 29.55 -2.64
C THR A 20 8.12 29.18 -1.18
N VAL A 21 8.07 27.89 -0.85
CA VAL A 21 7.88 27.46 0.55
C VAL A 21 9.06 27.89 1.43
N LYS A 22 10.28 27.78 0.93
CA LYS A 22 11.51 28.26 1.57
C LYS A 22 11.49 29.78 1.82
N ALA A 23 11.05 30.54 0.82
CA ALA A 23 10.92 32.00 0.95
C ALA A 23 9.87 32.39 2.01
N LEU A 24 8.73 31.71 2.03
CA LEU A 24 7.69 31.89 3.04
C LEU A 24 8.22 31.56 4.45
N TYR A 25 8.99 30.47 4.57
CA TYR A 25 9.61 30.10 5.85
C TYR A 25 10.64 31.13 6.31
N ASN A 26 11.54 31.59 5.42
CA ASN A 26 12.54 32.60 5.76
C ASN A 26 11.91 33.92 6.21
N GLY A 27 10.79 34.31 5.60
CA GLY A 27 10.02 35.48 6.00
C GLY A 27 9.22 35.30 7.29
N ASN A 28 8.95 34.06 7.71
CA ASN A 28 8.09 33.73 8.84
C ASN A 28 8.61 32.50 9.63
N PRO A 29 9.85 32.53 10.18
CA PRO A 29 10.49 31.34 10.75
C PRO A 29 9.79 30.81 12.02
N ASN A 30 8.96 31.65 12.67
CA ASN A 30 8.19 31.30 13.85
C ASN A 30 6.75 30.82 13.54
N ASP A 31 6.36 30.76 12.26
CA ASP A 31 5.08 30.18 11.88
C ASP A 31 5.23 28.65 11.77
N TYR A 32 4.66 27.95 12.75
CA TYR A 32 4.79 26.49 12.88
C TYR A 32 4.10 25.71 11.74
N GLU A 33 3.08 26.28 11.09
CA GLU A 33 2.42 25.67 9.93
C GLU A 33 3.34 25.72 8.70
N ILE A 34 3.94 26.87 8.43
CA ILE A 34 4.92 27.02 7.33
C ILE A 34 6.14 26.14 7.58
N LYS A 35 6.64 26.13 8.82
CA LYS A 35 7.78 25.29 9.22
C LYS A 35 7.50 23.81 9.02
N PHE A 36 6.31 23.35 9.38
CA PHE A 36 5.88 21.97 9.20
C PHE A 36 5.84 21.57 7.72
N GLU A 37 5.20 22.39 6.88
CA GLU A 37 5.11 22.09 5.46
C GLU A 37 6.47 22.18 4.77
N TYR A 38 7.33 23.09 5.18
CA TYR A 38 8.70 23.14 4.66
C TYR A 38 9.50 21.91 5.06
N ALA A 39 9.37 21.44 6.30
CA ALA A 39 10.02 20.21 6.76
C ALA A 39 9.57 18.98 5.93
N ARG A 40 8.27 18.85 5.65
CA ARG A 40 7.74 17.78 4.80
C ARG A 40 8.30 17.85 3.37
N LEU A 41 8.35 19.05 2.82
CA LEU A 41 8.87 19.27 1.48
C LEU A 41 10.36 18.90 1.39
N LEU A 42 11.17 19.26 2.40
CA LEU A 42 12.58 18.87 2.48
C LEU A 42 12.75 17.35 2.53
N ILE A 43 11.92 16.66 3.30
CA ILE A 43 11.93 15.19 3.36
C ILE A 43 11.62 14.60 1.98
N ASN A 44 10.59 15.09 1.31
CA ASN A 44 10.15 14.59 0.00
C ASN A 44 11.15 14.91 -1.12
N THR A 45 11.96 15.96 -0.97
CA THR A 45 12.98 16.36 -1.95
C THR A 45 14.38 15.84 -1.61
N GLY A 46 14.51 14.97 -0.62
CA GLY A 46 15.75 14.26 -0.30
C GLY A 46 16.58 14.88 0.84
N ASP A 47 16.26 16.11 1.32
CA ASP A 47 16.93 16.67 2.50
C ASP A 47 16.27 16.19 3.81
N VAL A 48 16.28 14.87 3.98
CA VAL A 48 15.64 14.16 5.10
C VAL A 48 16.17 14.64 6.46
N ASN A 49 17.47 14.87 6.58
CA ASN A 49 18.10 15.24 7.83
C ASN A 49 17.62 16.62 8.32
N GLN A 50 17.56 17.60 7.44
CA GLN A 50 17.10 18.95 7.77
C GLN A 50 15.60 18.92 8.07
N GLY A 51 14.80 18.25 7.25
CA GLY A 51 13.36 18.10 7.50
C GLY A 51 13.06 17.42 8.83
N LYS A 52 13.75 16.35 9.17
CA LYS A 52 13.64 15.64 10.45
C LYS A 52 13.98 16.54 11.64
N LYS A 53 15.06 17.34 11.54
CA LYS A 53 15.41 18.31 12.58
C LYS A 53 14.30 19.33 12.81
N MET A 54 13.72 19.87 11.74
CA MET A 54 12.62 20.83 11.84
C MET A 54 11.35 20.22 12.46
N LEU A 55 11.03 18.95 12.13
CA LEU A 55 9.92 18.24 12.77
C LEU A 55 10.16 18.04 14.26
N ILE A 56 11.39 17.72 14.69
CA ILE A 56 11.74 17.58 16.11
C ILE A 56 11.53 18.92 16.85
N GLU A 57 11.90 20.04 16.25
CA GLU A 57 11.68 21.36 16.84
C GLU A 57 10.18 21.74 16.98
N LEU A 58 9.28 21.04 16.27
CA LEU A 58 7.84 21.23 16.37
C LEU A 58 7.18 20.41 17.49
N LEU A 59 7.90 19.51 18.15
CA LEU A 59 7.35 18.65 19.20
C LEU A 59 6.89 19.42 20.45
N ASP A 60 7.43 20.60 20.69
CA ASP A 60 7.03 21.49 21.81
C ASP A 60 6.01 22.55 21.38
N THR A 61 5.34 22.36 20.25
CA THR A 61 4.40 23.32 19.69
C THR A 61 3.00 22.71 19.50
N ARG A 62 2.04 23.55 19.11
CA ARG A 62 0.69 23.08 18.73
C ARG A 62 0.68 22.09 17.54
N ASN A 63 1.75 22.02 16.76
CA ASN A 63 1.87 21.13 15.60
C ASN A 63 2.52 19.78 15.98
N ARG A 64 2.64 19.48 17.27
CA ARG A 64 3.26 18.28 17.82
C ARG A 64 2.72 16.98 17.20
N ASN A 65 1.40 16.84 17.14
CA ASN A 65 0.81 15.60 16.59
C ASN A 65 1.14 15.40 15.12
N TYR A 66 1.10 16.48 14.32
CA TYR A 66 1.49 16.41 12.90
C TYR A 66 2.98 16.07 12.75
N ALA A 67 3.82 16.65 13.58
CA ALA A 67 5.26 16.34 13.59
C ALA A 67 5.53 14.87 13.99
N LEU A 68 4.84 14.37 15.02
CA LEU A 68 4.94 12.97 15.43
C LEU A 68 4.45 12.00 14.35
N LEU A 69 3.36 12.35 13.63
CA LEU A 69 2.86 11.54 12.52
C LEU A 69 3.91 11.40 11.40
N GLU A 70 4.50 12.52 10.99
CA GLU A 70 5.53 12.49 9.93
C GLU A 70 6.83 11.82 10.39
N LEU A 71 7.27 12.05 11.65
CA LEU A 71 8.43 11.36 12.23
C LEU A 71 8.18 9.85 12.34
N GLY A 72 6.96 9.44 12.70
CA GLY A 72 6.56 8.05 12.76
C GLY A 72 6.59 7.37 11.38
N LYS A 73 6.04 8.01 10.35
CA LYS A 73 6.10 7.53 8.96
C LYS A 73 7.54 7.42 8.46
N LEU A 74 8.34 8.44 8.71
CA LEU A 74 9.75 8.44 8.33
C LEU A 74 10.50 7.30 9.02
N ALA A 75 10.22 7.04 10.30
CA ALA A 75 10.82 5.93 11.04
C ALA A 75 10.41 4.56 10.46
N VAL A 76 9.16 4.41 9.93
CA VAL A 76 8.75 3.20 9.21
C VAL A 76 9.58 3.04 7.93
N GLN A 77 9.75 4.09 7.13
CA GLN A 77 10.56 4.08 5.92
C GLN A 77 12.04 3.72 6.23
N GLU A 78 12.57 4.26 7.32
CA GLU A 78 13.92 3.96 7.83
C GLU A 78 14.01 2.56 8.49
N LYS A 79 12.93 1.76 8.49
CA LYS A 79 12.82 0.46 9.19
C LYS A 79 13.07 0.55 10.71
N ASN A 80 12.95 1.73 11.28
CA ASN A 80 13.09 1.96 12.72
C ASN A 80 11.75 1.84 13.45
N ILE A 81 11.24 0.61 13.49
CA ILE A 81 9.91 0.28 13.99
C ILE A 81 9.68 0.72 15.43
N ASN A 82 10.71 0.65 16.28
CA ASN A 82 10.60 1.07 17.67
C ASN A 82 10.33 2.58 17.82
N ILE A 83 10.96 3.40 17.01
CA ILE A 83 10.71 4.85 16.99
C ILE A 83 9.32 5.14 16.44
N ALA A 84 8.93 4.49 15.34
CA ALA A 84 7.60 4.61 14.75
C ALA A 84 6.51 4.31 15.79
N LYS A 85 6.60 3.16 16.48
CA LYS A 85 5.67 2.80 17.56
C LYS A 85 5.64 3.84 18.70
N LYS A 86 6.77 4.39 19.09
CA LYS A 86 6.82 5.46 20.09
C LYS A 86 6.03 6.69 19.64
N CYS A 87 6.28 7.18 18.43
CA CYS A 87 5.60 8.36 17.89
C CYS A 87 4.08 8.17 17.87
N PHE A 88 3.58 7.05 17.33
CA PHE A 88 2.14 6.80 17.24
C PHE A 88 1.49 6.57 18.61
N ASN A 89 2.14 5.83 19.52
CA ASN A 89 1.63 5.65 20.87
C ASN A 89 1.53 6.98 21.64
N GLU A 90 2.43 7.92 21.41
CA GLU A 90 2.40 9.23 22.03
C GLU A 90 1.21 10.06 21.55
N ILE A 91 0.87 9.99 20.26
CA ILE A 91 -0.34 10.62 19.74
C ILE A 91 -1.59 9.97 20.36
N ILE A 92 -1.65 8.64 20.41
CA ILE A 92 -2.77 7.90 20.97
C ILE A 92 -2.99 8.27 22.45
N ALA A 93 -1.91 8.44 23.22
CA ALA A 93 -1.99 8.75 24.63
C ALA A 93 -2.42 10.19 24.94
N TYR A 94 -1.97 11.16 24.13
CA TYR A 94 -2.07 12.57 24.48
C TYR A 94 -2.89 13.44 23.53
N SER A 95 -3.29 12.95 22.36
CA SER A 95 -4.13 13.73 21.46
C SER A 95 -5.58 13.77 21.93
N TYR A 96 -6.14 14.96 21.99
CA TYR A 96 -7.58 15.20 22.19
C TYR A 96 -8.36 15.13 20.87
N ASN A 97 -7.67 15.13 19.73
CA ASN A 97 -8.28 15.05 18.41
C ASN A 97 -8.46 13.58 18.00
N ASN A 98 -9.71 13.14 17.91
CA ASN A 98 -10.04 11.77 17.49
C ASN A 98 -9.47 11.42 16.13
N LYS A 99 -9.41 12.36 15.18
CA LYS A 99 -8.86 12.13 13.85
C LYS A 99 -7.38 11.79 13.89
N ASP A 100 -6.57 12.54 14.67
CA ASP A 100 -5.16 12.24 14.87
C ASP A 100 -4.97 10.88 15.55
N ARG A 101 -5.79 10.58 16.57
CA ARG A 101 -5.76 9.29 17.28
C ARG A 101 -6.10 8.13 16.35
N ASN A 102 -7.15 8.25 15.56
CA ASN A 102 -7.57 7.21 14.62
C ASN A 102 -6.49 6.95 13.57
N TYR A 103 -5.86 8.02 13.06
CA TYR A 103 -4.76 7.89 12.14
C TYR A 103 -3.56 7.16 12.79
N ALA A 104 -3.18 7.54 14.00
CA ALA A 104 -2.09 6.89 14.73
C ALA A 104 -2.42 5.43 15.08
N LEU A 105 -3.67 5.12 15.45
CA LEU A 105 -4.15 3.75 15.65
C LEU A 105 -4.08 2.91 14.37
N LEU A 106 -4.42 3.51 13.23
CA LEU A 106 -4.34 2.84 11.92
C LEU A 106 -2.89 2.46 11.60
N GLU A 107 -1.97 3.43 11.66
CA GLU A 107 -0.56 3.20 11.39
C GLU A 107 0.07 2.20 12.37
N LEU A 108 -0.25 2.33 13.68
CA LEU A 108 0.21 1.37 14.68
C LEU A 108 -0.39 -0.02 14.43
N GLY A 109 -1.65 -0.10 14.01
CA GLY A 109 -2.31 -1.34 13.62
C GLY A 109 -1.61 -2.03 12.45
N ILE A 110 -1.26 -1.26 11.41
CA ILE A 110 -0.51 -1.76 10.25
C ILE A 110 0.88 -2.27 10.69
N ILE A 111 1.58 -1.51 11.52
CA ILE A 111 2.88 -1.92 12.05
C ILE A 111 2.76 -3.20 12.90
N GLU A 112 1.78 -3.27 13.79
CA GLU A 112 1.57 -4.46 14.63
C GLU A 112 1.10 -5.68 13.81
N SER A 113 0.37 -5.45 12.71
CA SER A 113 0.03 -6.50 11.75
C SER A 113 1.27 -7.04 11.06
N LYS A 114 2.18 -6.16 10.68
CA LYS A 114 3.33 -6.46 9.83
C LYS A 114 4.56 -6.93 10.63
N TYR A 115 4.85 -6.29 11.76
CA TYR A 115 6.10 -6.47 12.53
C TYR A 115 5.87 -6.86 13.98
N GLY A 116 4.67 -7.26 14.35
CA GLY A 116 4.38 -7.44 15.75
C GLY A 116 3.29 -8.42 16.09
N ASN A 117 2.31 -7.95 16.80
CA ASN A 117 1.26 -8.78 17.38
C ASN A 117 -0.08 -8.57 16.67
N LYS A 118 -0.51 -9.57 15.90
CA LYS A 118 -1.80 -9.55 15.18
C LYS A 118 -3.01 -9.25 16.09
N ASN A 119 -2.94 -9.66 17.37
CA ASN A 119 -4.00 -9.32 18.33
C ASN A 119 -4.00 -7.83 18.71
N LYS A 120 -2.84 -7.20 18.80
CA LYS A 120 -2.76 -5.74 19.00
C LYS A 120 -3.24 -4.99 17.78
N ALA A 121 -2.83 -5.42 16.59
CA ALA A 121 -3.33 -4.86 15.33
C ALA A 121 -4.86 -4.89 15.27
N ARG A 122 -5.46 -6.05 15.54
CA ARG A 122 -6.92 -6.22 15.59
C ARG A 122 -7.56 -5.24 16.58
N LYS A 123 -7.02 -5.11 17.79
CA LYS A 123 -7.54 -4.17 18.80
C LYS A 123 -7.52 -2.73 18.29
N ASN A 124 -6.44 -2.29 17.66
CA ASN A 124 -6.31 -0.94 17.13
C ASN A 124 -7.36 -0.66 16.05
N PHE A 125 -7.54 -1.56 15.09
CA PHE A 125 -8.55 -1.38 14.04
C PHE A 125 -9.98 -1.40 14.60
N VAL A 126 -10.28 -2.29 15.55
CA VAL A 126 -11.59 -2.34 16.21
C VAL A 126 -11.83 -1.07 17.03
N GLU A 127 -10.82 -0.51 17.68
CA GLU A 127 -10.94 0.75 18.42
C GLU A 127 -11.34 1.90 17.50
N ILE A 128 -10.72 2.02 16.32
CA ILE A 128 -11.13 3.01 15.30
C ILE A 128 -12.61 2.83 14.97
N LEU A 129 -13.03 1.60 14.64
CA LEU A 129 -14.41 1.31 14.24
C LEU A 129 -15.46 1.64 15.32
N ARG A 130 -15.06 1.66 16.60
CA ARG A 130 -15.93 2.01 17.72
C ARG A 130 -16.01 3.52 17.96
N ASN A 131 -14.93 4.23 17.68
CA ASN A 131 -14.73 5.61 18.13
C ASN A 131 -14.93 6.64 17.04
N THR A 132 -15.20 6.24 15.79
CA THR A 132 -15.36 7.17 14.68
C THR A 132 -16.71 7.03 13.99
N ASP A 133 -17.25 8.16 13.57
CA ASP A 133 -18.33 8.22 12.58
C ASP A 133 -17.83 8.62 11.19
N ASP A 134 -16.56 9.03 11.10
CA ASP A 134 -15.93 9.35 9.83
C ASP A 134 -15.86 8.11 8.94
N ARG A 135 -16.33 8.26 7.70
CA ARG A 135 -16.44 7.16 6.75
C ARG A 135 -15.07 6.70 6.24
N ASN A 136 -14.13 7.62 6.05
CA ASN A 136 -12.79 7.29 5.59
C ASN A 136 -12.03 6.49 6.66
N ASP A 137 -12.12 6.90 7.93
CA ASP A 137 -11.53 6.13 9.03
C ASP A 137 -12.10 4.71 9.08
N LYS A 138 -13.46 4.57 8.96
CA LYS A 138 -14.12 3.26 8.91
C LYS A 138 -13.65 2.41 7.73
N ASN A 139 -13.52 3.02 6.56
CA ASN A 139 -13.07 2.33 5.35
C ASN A 139 -11.67 1.76 5.51
N HIS A 140 -10.73 2.58 5.97
CA HIS A 140 -9.35 2.13 6.19
C HIS A 140 -9.27 1.04 7.28
N ALA A 141 -9.96 1.23 8.40
CA ALA A 141 -9.95 0.24 9.47
C ALA A 141 -10.59 -1.10 9.05
N LEU A 142 -11.70 -1.08 8.31
CA LEU A 142 -12.34 -2.31 7.80
C LEU A 142 -11.47 -3.01 6.76
N LEU A 143 -10.80 -2.26 5.90
CA LEU A 143 -9.92 -2.82 4.88
C LEU A 143 -8.74 -3.55 5.52
N GLU A 144 -8.02 -2.89 6.43
CA GLU A 144 -6.85 -3.46 7.09
C GLU A 144 -7.23 -4.60 8.05
N LEU A 145 -8.37 -4.47 8.76
CA LEU A 145 -8.88 -5.57 9.59
C LEU A 145 -9.25 -6.79 8.72
N GLY A 146 -9.93 -6.58 7.59
CA GLY A 146 -10.28 -7.66 6.67
C GLY A 146 -9.05 -8.38 6.12
N ARG A 147 -8.00 -7.63 5.77
CA ARG A 147 -6.72 -8.21 5.35
C ARG A 147 -6.07 -9.02 6.46
N LEU A 148 -5.98 -8.46 7.67
CA LEU A 148 -5.43 -9.12 8.84
C LEU A 148 -6.16 -10.44 9.15
N GLU A 149 -7.50 -10.43 9.11
CA GLU A 149 -8.31 -11.63 9.36
C GLU A 149 -8.11 -12.69 8.28
N ALA A 150 -8.06 -12.28 7.01
CA ALA A 150 -7.79 -13.19 5.89
C ALA A 150 -6.41 -13.85 6.01
N GLU A 151 -5.37 -13.06 6.33
CA GLU A 151 -4.00 -13.55 6.54
C GLU A 151 -3.84 -14.39 7.81
N SER A 152 -4.76 -14.25 8.75
CA SER A 152 -4.82 -15.06 9.97
C SER A 152 -5.66 -16.33 9.82
N GLY A 153 -6.24 -16.57 8.62
CA GLY A 153 -7.12 -17.72 8.37
C GLY A 153 -8.56 -17.55 8.87
N ASN A 154 -8.91 -16.38 9.41
CA ASN A 154 -10.25 -16.07 9.90
C ASN A 154 -11.15 -15.60 8.76
N ILE A 155 -11.41 -16.49 7.81
CA ILE A 155 -12.05 -16.19 6.51
C ILE A 155 -13.41 -15.50 6.67
N GLU A 156 -14.24 -15.98 7.59
CA GLU A 156 -15.59 -15.42 7.82
C GLU A 156 -15.54 -13.98 8.35
N GLU A 157 -14.60 -13.68 9.24
CA GLU A 157 -14.43 -12.31 9.74
C GLU A 157 -13.87 -11.36 8.65
N ALA A 158 -12.97 -11.85 7.82
CA ALA A 158 -12.48 -11.11 6.66
C ALA A 158 -13.63 -10.76 5.70
N LYS A 159 -14.49 -11.74 5.37
CA LYS A 159 -15.68 -11.52 4.52
C LYS A 159 -16.62 -10.49 5.13
N LYS A 160 -16.85 -10.54 6.44
CA LYS A 160 -17.69 -9.55 7.15
C LYS A 160 -17.12 -8.14 7.02
N CYS A 161 -15.81 -7.99 7.19
CA CYS A 161 -15.14 -6.68 7.06
C CYS A 161 -15.31 -6.11 5.64
N PHE A 162 -15.00 -6.89 4.60
CA PHE A 162 -15.11 -6.44 3.22
C PHE A 162 -16.56 -6.13 2.82
N ASN A 163 -17.51 -7.01 3.16
CA ASN A 163 -18.93 -6.78 2.88
C ASN A 163 -19.45 -5.53 3.60
N ARG A 164 -19.04 -5.27 4.84
CA ARG A 164 -19.42 -4.07 5.58
C ARG A 164 -18.87 -2.80 4.90
N LEU A 165 -17.61 -2.83 4.46
CA LEU A 165 -16.99 -1.72 3.73
C LEU A 165 -17.74 -1.43 2.43
N ILE A 166 -18.02 -2.44 1.62
CA ILE A 166 -18.79 -2.36 0.38
C ILE A 166 -20.18 -1.75 0.65
N SER A 167 -20.86 -2.22 1.71
CA SER A 167 -22.19 -1.72 2.09
C SER A 167 -22.20 -0.25 2.50
N ILE A 168 -21.20 0.20 3.27
CA ILE A 168 -21.06 1.59 3.70
C ILE A 168 -20.95 2.54 2.49
N ASN A 169 -20.24 2.10 1.45
CA ASN A 169 -19.93 2.93 0.29
C ASN A 169 -20.88 2.74 -0.90
N LYS A 170 -21.84 1.85 -0.80
CA LYS A 170 -22.75 1.46 -1.91
C LYS A 170 -23.36 2.64 -2.67
N ASN A 171 -23.72 3.71 -1.97
CA ASN A 171 -24.35 4.90 -2.53
C ASN A 171 -23.43 6.13 -2.50
N SER A 172 -22.14 5.94 -2.31
CA SER A 172 -21.20 7.05 -2.28
C SER A 172 -21.07 7.72 -3.64
N LYS A 173 -20.96 9.06 -3.61
CA LYS A 173 -20.59 9.87 -4.78
C LYS A 173 -19.09 10.19 -4.80
N ASP A 174 -18.41 10.00 -3.67
CA ASP A 174 -16.97 10.24 -3.55
C ASP A 174 -16.16 9.16 -4.28
N GLN A 175 -15.22 9.60 -5.12
CA GLN A 175 -14.44 8.68 -5.94
C GLN A 175 -13.47 7.83 -5.11
N THR A 176 -12.91 8.39 -4.04
CA THR A 176 -11.99 7.67 -3.14
C THR A 176 -12.71 6.55 -2.41
N GLU A 177 -13.93 6.82 -1.90
CA GLU A 177 -14.77 5.80 -1.26
C GLU A 177 -15.18 4.69 -2.24
N LYS A 178 -15.51 5.04 -3.50
CA LYS A 178 -15.77 4.05 -4.55
C LYS A 178 -14.56 3.18 -4.85
N ASN A 179 -13.39 3.79 -4.99
CA ASN A 179 -12.15 3.06 -5.23
C ASN A 179 -11.83 2.10 -4.10
N THR A 180 -12.02 2.53 -2.84
CA THR A 180 -11.80 1.69 -1.66
C THR A 180 -12.80 0.52 -1.61
N SER A 181 -14.06 0.77 -1.93
CA SER A 181 -15.09 -0.27 -2.03
C SER A 181 -14.72 -1.31 -3.08
N TRP A 182 -14.34 -0.83 -4.24
CA TRP A 182 -13.92 -1.68 -5.34
C TRP A 182 -12.68 -2.52 -5.02
N TYR A 183 -11.72 -1.95 -4.29
CA TYR A 183 -10.57 -2.70 -3.82
C TYR A 183 -10.98 -3.81 -2.83
N ALA A 184 -11.92 -3.54 -1.92
CA ALA A 184 -12.48 -4.54 -1.02
C ALA A 184 -13.24 -5.66 -1.77
N GLU A 185 -13.98 -5.31 -2.84
CA GLU A 185 -14.63 -6.31 -3.70
C GLU A 185 -13.61 -7.26 -4.36
N ARG A 186 -12.50 -6.73 -4.85
CA ARG A 186 -11.40 -7.55 -5.39
C ARG A 186 -10.82 -8.51 -4.36
N LEU A 187 -10.58 -8.02 -3.15
CA LEU A 187 -10.07 -8.86 -2.06
C LEU A 187 -11.09 -9.95 -1.69
N LEU A 188 -12.37 -9.62 -1.65
CA LEU A 188 -13.44 -10.58 -1.39
C LEU A 188 -13.52 -11.65 -2.49
N VAL A 189 -13.48 -11.24 -3.76
CA VAL A 189 -13.44 -12.17 -4.91
C VAL A 189 -12.26 -13.13 -4.81
N THR A 190 -11.07 -12.58 -4.54
CA THR A 190 -9.85 -13.39 -4.38
C THR A 190 -9.98 -14.38 -3.23
N LEU A 191 -10.55 -13.94 -2.11
CA LEU A 191 -10.75 -14.77 -0.92
C LEU A 191 -11.70 -15.92 -1.23
N LEU A 192 -12.90 -15.63 -1.78
CA LEU A 192 -13.91 -16.62 -2.13
C LEU A 192 -13.37 -17.64 -3.16
N PHE A 193 -12.62 -17.15 -4.15
CA PHE A 193 -11.99 -18.03 -5.13
C PHE A 193 -10.97 -18.98 -4.48
N LYS A 194 -10.09 -18.45 -3.61
CA LYS A 194 -9.05 -19.26 -2.95
C LYS A 194 -9.60 -20.26 -1.93
N THR A 195 -10.72 -19.92 -1.30
CA THR A 195 -11.39 -20.82 -0.33
C THR A 195 -12.31 -21.83 -1.01
N GLY A 196 -12.47 -21.74 -2.34
CA GLY A 196 -13.35 -22.66 -3.10
C GLY A 196 -14.84 -22.35 -2.93
N GLU A 197 -15.18 -21.16 -2.42
CA GLU A 197 -16.56 -20.73 -2.22
C GLU A 197 -17.21 -20.23 -3.50
N TYR A 198 -17.23 -21.08 -4.52
CA TYR A 198 -17.68 -20.70 -5.87
C TYR A 198 -19.16 -20.29 -5.93
N GLN A 199 -20.03 -20.85 -5.06
CA GLN A 199 -21.41 -20.41 -4.99
C GLN A 199 -21.54 -18.99 -4.47
N SER A 200 -20.82 -18.65 -3.38
CA SER A 200 -20.77 -17.28 -2.84
C SER A 200 -20.21 -16.29 -3.85
N LEU A 201 -19.22 -16.72 -4.63
CA LEU A 201 -18.64 -15.93 -5.71
C LEU A 201 -19.66 -15.69 -6.84
N ALA A 202 -20.38 -16.71 -7.28
CA ALA A 202 -21.43 -16.59 -8.27
C ALA A 202 -22.56 -15.67 -7.79
N ASP A 203 -22.96 -15.77 -6.53
CA ASP A 203 -23.97 -14.91 -5.92
C ASP A 203 -23.52 -13.44 -5.87
N LEU A 204 -22.25 -13.19 -5.56
CA LEU A 204 -21.65 -11.85 -5.57
C LEU A 204 -21.71 -11.27 -6.98
N VAL A 205 -21.29 -12.03 -8.00
CA VAL A 205 -21.35 -11.64 -9.42
C VAL A 205 -22.78 -11.33 -9.84
N ASN A 206 -23.74 -12.17 -9.49
CA ASN A 206 -25.14 -12.02 -9.91
C ASN A 206 -25.86 -10.84 -9.25
N LYS A 207 -25.48 -10.49 -8.01
CA LYS A 207 -26.04 -9.35 -7.26
C LYS A 207 -25.40 -8.01 -7.62
N SER A 208 -24.27 -8.03 -8.29
CA SER A 208 -23.55 -6.83 -8.71
C SER A 208 -24.23 -6.15 -9.89
N SER A 209 -24.10 -4.81 -9.99
CA SER A 209 -24.50 -4.08 -11.20
C SER A 209 -23.72 -4.64 -12.41
N VAL A 210 -24.27 -4.47 -13.62
CA VAL A 210 -23.64 -4.96 -14.86
C VAL A 210 -22.18 -4.52 -14.95
N LYS A 211 -21.92 -3.29 -14.55
CA LYS A 211 -20.60 -2.67 -14.47
C LYS A 211 -19.63 -3.38 -13.53
N VAL A 212 -20.05 -3.59 -12.28
CA VAL A 212 -19.28 -4.31 -11.26
C VAL A 212 -19.13 -5.78 -11.65
N LYS A 213 -20.19 -6.37 -12.23
CA LYS A 213 -20.19 -7.76 -12.74
C LYS A 213 -19.12 -7.97 -13.80
N SER A 214 -19.08 -7.13 -14.82
CA SER A 214 -18.07 -7.20 -15.88
C SER A 214 -16.66 -7.14 -15.32
N TYR A 215 -16.46 -6.30 -14.33
CA TYR A 215 -15.19 -6.14 -13.67
C TYR A 215 -14.78 -7.36 -12.83
N ILE A 216 -15.71 -7.91 -12.04
CA ILE A 216 -15.47 -9.15 -11.27
C ILE A 216 -15.16 -10.31 -12.21
N LEU A 217 -15.92 -10.46 -13.30
CA LEU A 217 -15.68 -11.51 -14.29
C LEU A 217 -14.32 -11.37 -14.95
N LEU A 218 -13.92 -10.15 -15.30
CA LEU A 218 -12.59 -9.88 -15.83
C LEU A 218 -11.50 -10.29 -14.82
N TYR A 219 -11.66 -9.92 -13.54
CA TYR A 219 -10.72 -10.30 -12.50
C TYR A 219 -10.65 -11.82 -12.30
N ILE A 220 -11.80 -12.52 -12.31
CA ILE A 220 -11.84 -13.99 -12.24
C ILE A 220 -11.18 -14.60 -13.49
N SER A 221 -11.41 -14.06 -14.69
CA SER A 221 -10.78 -14.56 -15.91
C SER A 221 -9.25 -14.51 -15.81
N LYS A 222 -8.71 -13.46 -15.20
CA LYS A 222 -7.28 -13.32 -14.94
C LYS A 222 -6.77 -14.31 -13.90
N LEU A 223 -7.54 -14.57 -12.84
CA LEU A 223 -7.18 -15.55 -11.81
C LEU A 223 -7.20 -16.99 -12.33
N THR A 224 -8.06 -17.28 -13.31
CA THR A 224 -8.30 -18.64 -13.82
C THR A 224 -7.68 -18.89 -15.19
N ASN A 225 -7.19 -17.86 -15.86
CA ASN A 225 -6.81 -17.90 -17.28
C ASN A 225 -7.98 -18.35 -18.19
N THR A 226 -9.21 -18.04 -17.80
CA THR A 226 -10.44 -18.43 -18.49
C THR A 226 -11.09 -17.20 -19.09
N TYR A 227 -11.47 -17.27 -20.36
CA TYR A 227 -12.19 -16.18 -21.03
C TYR A 227 -13.68 -16.24 -20.71
N PHE A 228 -14.22 -15.15 -20.18
CA PHE A 228 -15.66 -14.93 -20.04
C PHE A 228 -16.13 -13.97 -21.14
N ASN A 229 -17.35 -14.18 -21.63
CA ASN A 229 -17.98 -13.22 -22.53
C ASN A 229 -18.45 -12.01 -21.69
N ILE A 230 -17.69 -10.92 -21.74
CA ILE A 230 -17.92 -9.73 -20.95
C ILE A 230 -18.58 -8.67 -21.83
N PRO A 231 -19.76 -8.14 -21.46
CA PRO A 231 -20.40 -7.08 -22.24
C PRO A 231 -19.55 -5.81 -22.20
N TYR A 232 -19.11 -5.36 -23.37
CA TYR A 232 -18.17 -4.25 -23.55
C TYR A 232 -18.75 -2.86 -23.27
N GLU A 233 -20.07 -2.70 -23.27
CA GLU A 233 -20.73 -1.38 -23.41
C GLU A 233 -20.86 -0.57 -22.11
N GLU A 234 -20.48 -1.11 -20.95
CA GLU A 234 -20.83 -0.47 -19.67
C GLU A 234 -19.66 -0.25 -18.67
N ILE A 235 -18.41 -0.27 -19.13
CA ILE A 235 -17.28 -0.03 -18.22
C ILE A 235 -16.95 1.48 -18.18
N GLU A 236 -17.70 2.22 -17.41
CA GLU A 236 -17.50 3.64 -17.14
C GLU A 236 -16.77 3.91 -15.80
N TYR A 237 -15.54 3.45 -15.64
CA TYR A 237 -14.66 3.94 -14.58
C TYR A 237 -13.43 4.70 -15.13
N GLY A 238 -13.66 5.43 -16.26
CA GLY A 238 -12.59 6.19 -16.89
C GLY A 238 -11.57 5.35 -17.66
N TYR A 239 -11.65 4.03 -17.57
CA TYR A 239 -10.80 3.10 -18.30
C TYR A 239 -11.60 2.35 -19.35
N THR A 240 -11.12 2.33 -20.58
CA THR A 240 -11.68 1.45 -21.62
C THR A 240 -11.39 -0.01 -21.29
N MET A 241 -12.16 -0.95 -21.88
CA MET A 241 -11.92 -2.38 -21.68
C MET A 241 -10.51 -2.77 -22.12
N ASN A 242 -9.99 -2.14 -23.18
CA ASN A 242 -8.61 -2.35 -23.60
C ASN A 242 -7.65 -1.87 -22.54
N GLN A 243 -7.87 -0.71 -21.91
CA GLN A 243 -7.07 -0.23 -20.77
C GLN A 243 -7.15 -1.15 -19.55
N ILE A 244 -8.24 -1.89 -19.37
CA ILE A 244 -8.39 -2.88 -18.29
C ILE A 244 -7.79 -4.23 -18.69
N LEU A 245 -7.86 -4.64 -19.95
CA LEU A 245 -7.20 -5.83 -20.50
C LEU A 245 -5.69 -5.60 -20.69
N ASP A 246 -5.32 -4.43 -21.19
CA ASP A 246 -3.94 -3.94 -21.30
C ASP A 246 -3.38 -3.50 -19.94
N TYR A 247 -4.27 -3.19 -18.97
CA TYR A 247 -3.91 -2.75 -17.64
C TYR A 247 -3.01 -3.74 -16.88
N ASP A 248 -3.03 -5.04 -17.20
CA ASP A 248 -2.14 -5.98 -16.52
C ASP A 248 -0.73 -6.01 -17.10
N GLU A 249 -0.58 -5.93 -18.39
CA GLU A 249 0.75 -5.97 -19.00
C GLU A 249 1.30 -4.57 -19.16
N TYR A 250 0.53 -3.66 -19.71
CA TYR A 250 0.96 -2.30 -19.99
C TYR A 250 1.04 -1.45 -18.72
N SER A 251 0.05 -1.49 -17.83
CA SER A 251 0.09 -0.72 -16.59
C SER A 251 1.01 -1.31 -15.52
N ALA A 252 1.25 -2.62 -15.53
CA ALA A 252 2.30 -3.20 -14.70
C ALA A 252 3.69 -2.79 -15.20
N ILE A 253 3.89 -2.74 -16.50
CA ILE A 253 5.13 -2.23 -17.12
C ILE A 253 5.27 -0.72 -16.86
N GLU A 254 4.22 0.08 -17.07
CA GLU A 254 4.23 1.51 -16.76
C GLU A 254 4.49 1.77 -15.27
N HIS A 255 3.82 1.05 -14.38
CA HIS A 255 4.05 1.14 -12.94
C HIS A 255 5.50 0.82 -12.57
N VAL A 256 6.09 -0.18 -13.21
CA VAL A 256 7.50 -0.54 -13.00
C VAL A 256 8.42 0.53 -13.55
N LEU A 257 8.11 1.11 -14.71
CA LEU A 257 8.87 2.20 -15.30
C LEU A 257 8.78 3.48 -14.45
N GLU A 258 7.58 3.88 -14.04
CA GLU A 258 7.35 5.08 -13.23
C GLU A 258 7.88 4.95 -11.80
N GLY A 259 7.73 3.77 -11.19
CA GLY A 259 8.12 3.52 -9.80
C GLY A 259 9.60 3.20 -9.59
N HIS A 260 10.34 2.88 -10.64
CA HIS A 260 11.72 2.38 -10.55
C HIS A 260 12.65 2.97 -11.62
N ASP A 261 12.27 4.11 -12.20
CA ASP A 261 13.10 4.91 -13.09
C ASP A 261 14.09 5.78 -12.29
N LEU A 262 15.07 6.37 -13.00
CA LEU A 262 16.16 7.18 -12.42
C LEU A 262 15.68 8.34 -11.54
N ASP A 263 14.47 8.84 -11.77
CA ASP A 263 13.84 9.91 -11.00
C ASP A 263 12.93 9.42 -9.85
N SER A 264 12.88 8.12 -9.59
CA SER A 264 12.01 7.54 -8.54
C SER A 264 12.73 7.39 -7.21
N ASP A 265 11.98 7.48 -6.10
CA ASP A 265 12.47 7.21 -4.73
C ASP A 265 12.68 5.71 -4.44
N GLY A 266 12.43 4.85 -5.41
CA GLY A 266 12.49 3.39 -5.29
C GLY A 266 13.85 2.79 -5.63
N THR A 267 13.91 1.47 -5.63
CA THR A 267 15.07 0.75 -6.16
C THR A 267 15.07 0.82 -7.69
N ILE A 268 16.17 1.26 -8.26
CA ILE A 268 16.27 1.66 -9.67
C ILE A 268 16.85 0.51 -10.51
N PHE A 269 16.23 0.23 -11.65
CA PHE A 269 16.77 -0.70 -12.64
C PHE A 269 18.05 -0.16 -13.28
N ASN A 270 18.93 -1.07 -13.68
CA ASN A 270 20.07 -0.66 -14.50
C ASN A 270 19.55 -0.11 -15.85
N PRO A 271 19.98 1.08 -16.29
CA PRO A 271 19.50 1.72 -17.52
C PRO A 271 19.68 0.89 -18.80
N ASN A 272 20.56 -0.10 -18.77
CA ASN A 272 20.78 -1.03 -19.89
C ASN A 272 19.76 -2.17 -19.94
N ILE A 273 18.84 -2.25 -18.98
CA ILE A 273 17.79 -3.29 -18.93
C ILE A 273 16.59 -2.82 -19.74
N ASP A 274 16.24 -3.57 -20.76
CA ASP A 274 14.97 -3.43 -21.47
C ASP A 274 13.85 -4.07 -20.60
N ILE A 275 13.02 -3.23 -20.01
CA ILE A 275 11.96 -3.64 -19.08
C ILE A 275 10.91 -4.50 -19.79
N TYR A 276 10.56 -4.20 -21.06
CA TYR A 276 9.60 -4.99 -21.84
C TYR A 276 10.12 -6.42 -22.09
N LYS A 277 11.39 -6.52 -22.47
CA LYS A 277 12.03 -7.83 -22.65
C LYS A 277 12.17 -8.57 -21.33
N LEU A 278 12.52 -7.84 -20.26
CA LEU A 278 12.63 -8.41 -18.91
C LEU A 278 11.30 -9.01 -18.46
N PHE A 279 10.18 -8.35 -18.70
CA PHE A 279 8.84 -8.85 -18.32
C PHE A 279 8.58 -10.25 -18.94
N ASN A 280 8.82 -10.39 -20.22
CA ASN A 280 8.66 -11.66 -20.93
C ASN A 280 9.62 -12.75 -20.41
N ASP A 281 10.88 -12.39 -20.18
CA ASP A 281 11.88 -13.33 -19.65
C ASP A 281 11.52 -13.82 -18.24
N ILE A 282 10.98 -12.91 -17.41
CA ILE A 282 10.61 -13.20 -16.02
C ILE A 282 9.39 -14.11 -15.95
N GLN A 283 8.37 -13.92 -16.77
CA GLN A 283 7.19 -14.81 -16.80
C GLN A 283 7.56 -16.28 -16.99
N ASN A 284 8.60 -16.56 -17.79
CA ASN A 284 9.12 -17.90 -17.99
C ASN A 284 9.89 -18.45 -16.78
N LYS A 285 10.45 -17.57 -15.94
CA LYS A 285 11.19 -17.92 -14.71
C LYS A 285 10.30 -18.04 -13.48
N LEU A 286 9.02 -17.68 -13.55
CA LEU A 286 8.06 -17.85 -12.46
C LEU A 286 7.73 -19.34 -12.27
N THR A 287 8.44 -19.96 -11.36
CA THR A 287 8.29 -21.38 -11.02
C THR A 287 8.10 -21.56 -9.52
N PRO A 288 7.51 -22.67 -9.05
CA PRO A 288 7.40 -22.95 -7.63
C PRO A 288 8.74 -22.91 -6.87
N LYS A 289 9.85 -23.16 -7.56
CA LYS A 289 11.19 -23.09 -6.98
C LYS A 289 11.61 -21.68 -6.59
N ASN A 290 11.17 -20.68 -7.34
CA ASN A 290 11.50 -19.26 -7.13
C ASN A 290 10.46 -18.55 -6.25
N LYS A 291 9.35 -19.22 -5.95
CA LYS A 291 8.28 -18.68 -5.10
C LYS A 291 8.72 -18.74 -3.65
N VAL A 292 8.82 -17.57 -3.02
CA VAL A 292 9.29 -17.45 -1.62
C VAL A 292 8.15 -17.28 -0.65
N ASN A 293 7.03 -16.74 -1.13
CA ASN A 293 5.87 -16.48 -0.31
C ASN A 293 4.57 -16.74 -1.08
N LYS A 294 3.56 -17.17 -0.35
CA LYS A 294 2.21 -17.38 -0.83
C LYS A 294 1.24 -16.60 0.03
N LEU A 295 1.19 -15.30 -0.19
CA LEU A 295 0.17 -14.47 0.42
C LEU A 295 -1.21 -14.82 -0.13
N ILE A 296 -2.26 -14.50 0.64
CA ILE A 296 -3.62 -14.80 0.21
C ILE A 296 -4.00 -14.00 -1.05
N PHE A 297 -3.47 -12.77 -1.17
CA PHE A 297 -3.81 -11.86 -2.26
C PHE A 297 -2.75 -11.74 -3.34
N ASN A 298 -1.52 -12.19 -3.08
CA ASN A 298 -0.40 -12.09 -4.01
C ASN A 298 0.53 -13.29 -3.86
N ASP A 299 1.25 -13.60 -4.91
CA ASP A 299 2.40 -14.50 -4.86
C ASP A 299 3.68 -13.69 -5.03
N ILE A 300 4.73 -14.03 -4.29
CA ILE A 300 6.03 -13.35 -4.36
C ILE A 300 7.08 -14.35 -4.84
N TYR A 301 7.85 -13.91 -5.83
CA TYR A 301 8.96 -14.65 -6.38
C TYR A 301 10.25 -13.86 -6.22
N ILE A 302 11.35 -14.56 -5.95
CA ILE A 302 12.70 -14.00 -5.97
C ILE A 302 13.48 -14.68 -7.07
N ILE A 303 13.97 -13.88 -7.99
CA ILE A 303 14.70 -14.34 -9.15
C ILE A 303 16.10 -13.75 -9.11
N HIS A 304 17.12 -14.62 -9.17
CA HIS A 304 18.48 -14.16 -9.36
C HIS A 304 18.62 -13.64 -10.79
N TYR A 305 18.98 -12.37 -10.92
CA TYR A 305 19.20 -11.69 -12.19
C TYR A 305 20.39 -10.72 -12.03
N PRO A 306 21.58 -11.12 -12.46
CA PRO A 306 22.81 -10.33 -12.26
C PRO A 306 22.71 -8.94 -12.86
N ASN A 307 23.21 -7.95 -12.13
CA ASN A 307 23.24 -6.54 -12.55
C ASN A 307 21.87 -5.94 -12.90
N ILE A 308 20.81 -6.38 -12.21
CA ILE A 308 19.45 -5.90 -12.48
C ILE A 308 19.23 -4.45 -12.05
N GLY A 309 19.92 -3.99 -11.00
CA GLY A 309 19.79 -2.62 -10.48
C GLY A 309 21.10 -1.84 -10.54
N ILE A 310 20.99 -0.52 -10.42
CA ILE A 310 22.14 0.42 -10.51
C ILE A 310 23.16 0.28 -9.37
N ASN A 311 22.72 -0.26 -8.21
CA ASN A 311 23.57 -0.46 -7.03
C ASN A 311 24.09 -1.92 -6.94
N ASN A 312 24.34 -2.55 -8.08
CA ASN A 312 24.78 -3.96 -8.17
C ASN A 312 23.79 -4.95 -7.54
N GLN A 313 22.50 -4.63 -7.56
CA GLN A 313 21.49 -5.60 -7.15
C GLN A 313 21.50 -6.79 -8.09
N GLU A 314 21.45 -7.99 -7.49
CA GLU A 314 21.51 -9.26 -8.22
C GLU A 314 20.21 -10.05 -8.14
N TYR A 315 19.19 -9.51 -7.47
CA TYR A 315 17.93 -10.18 -7.30
C TYR A 315 16.77 -9.26 -7.72
N LEU A 316 15.75 -9.88 -8.27
CA LEU A 316 14.50 -9.25 -8.65
C LEU A 316 13.39 -9.82 -7.79
N ARG A 317 12.67 -8.94 -7.09
CA ARG A 317 11.39 -9.28 -6.48
C ARG A 317 10.31 -9.13 -7.53
N VAL A 318 9.47 -10.15 -7.66
CA VAL A 318 8.32 -10.15 -8.57
C VAL A 318 7.07 -10.48 -7.78
N VAL A 319 6.07 -9.63 -7.87
CA VAL A 319 4.76 -9.81 -7.23
C VAL A 319 3.75 -10.12 -8.33
N THR A 320 3.00 -11.20 -8.17
CA THR A 320 1.98 -11.61 -9.15
C THR A 320 0.60 -11.73 -8.51
N LEU A 321 -0.43 -11.77 -9.34
CA LEU A 321 -1.72 -12.25 -8.89
C LEU A 321 -1.61 -13.70 -8.40
N PRO A 322 -2.35 -14.08 -7.36
CA PRO A 322 -2.19 -15.37 -6.72
C PRO A 322 -2.50 -16.53 -7.69
N ASN A 323 -1.61 -17.51 -7.68
CA ASN A 323 -1.65 -18.69 -8.55
C ASN A 323 -1.62 -18.40 -10.08
N THR A 324 -1.15 -17.23 -10.48
CA THR A 324 -0.97 -16.84 -11.88
C THR A 324 0.47 -16.43 -12.15
N LYS A 325 0.78 -16.18 -13.43
CA LYS A 325 2.03 -15.54 -13.86
C LYS A 325 1.84 -14.06 -14.21
N ASN A 326 0.70 -13.48 -13.88
CA ASN A 326 0.38 -12.09 -14.17
C ASN A 326 1.12 -11.18 -13.18
N ILE A 327 2.17 -10.55 -13.65
CA ILE A 327 3.04 -9.68 -12.87
C ILE A 327 2.29 -8.38 -12.56
N LEU A 328 2.20 -8.03 -11.28
CA LEU A 328 1.65 -6.76 -10.81
C LEU A 328 2.73 -5.69 -10.68
N THR A 329 3.88 -6.09 -10.18
CA THR A 329 5.07 -5.23 -10.07
C THR A 329 6.33 -6.08 -9.95
N MET A 330 7.46 -5.49 -10.28
CA MET A 330 8.77 -6.08 -10.04
C MET A 330 9.81 -4.99 -9.80
N TYR A 331 10.80 -5.25 -8.97
CA TYR A 331 11.88 -4.32 -8.67
C TYR A 331 13.16 -4.99 -8.17
N PRO A 332 14.34 -4.36 -8.41
CA PRO A 332 15.61 -4.84 -7.92
C PRO A 332 15.70 -4.84 -6.40
N ILE A 333 16.41 -5.82 -5.84
CA ILE A 333 16.69 -5.92 -4.41
C ILE A 333 18.13 -6.33 -4.16
N ASN A 334 18.70 -5.94 -3.01
CA ASN A 334 20.12 -6.17 -2.71
C ASN A 334 20.43 -7.65 -2.46
N ASN A 335 19.55 -8.35 -1.76
CA ASN A 335 19.71 -9.77 -1.53
C ASN A 335 18.35 -10.47 -1.47
N LYS A 336 18.35 -11.78 -1.58
CA LYS A 336 17.12 -12.60 -1.55
C LYS A 336 16.34 -12.52 -0.22
N TYR A 337 16.90 -11.90 0.81
CA TYR A 337 16.30 -11.74 2.13
C TYR A 337 15.73 -10.33 2.36
N ASP A 338 16.10 -9.32 1.55
CA ASP A 338 15.60 -7.95 1.67
C ASP A 338 14.09 -7.83 1.39
N VAL A 339 13.51 -8.90 0.92
CA VAL A 339 12.10 -8.99 0.51
C VAL A 339 11.20 -9.50 1.59
N ILE A 340 11.83 -10.04 2.60
CA ILE A 340 11.10 -10.64 3.67
C ILE A 340 10.77 -9.48 4.58
N ASP A 341 9.57 -8.95 4.41
CA ASP A 341 8.93 -8.18 5.45
C ASP A 341 9.10 -8.97 6.75
N ASP A 342 9.57 -8.30 7.81
CA ASP A 342 9.92 -8.95 9.08
C ASP A 342 8.81 -9.82 9.70
N ASP A 343 7.56 -9.68 9.24
CA ASP A 343 6.43 -10.58 9.57
C ASP A 343 6.64 -12.03 9.12
N TYR A 344 7.47 -12.22 8.12
CA TYR A 344 7.85 -13.53 7.61
C TYR A 344 9.17 -14.05 8.18
N MET A 345 9.89 -13.22 8.94
CA MET A 345 11.17 -13.66 9.50
C MET A 345 10.98 -14.79 10.50
N GLU A 346 9.92 -14.74 11.32
CA GLU A 346 9.62 -15.79 12.30
C GLU A 346 9.15 -17.09 11.62
N GLU A 347 8.33 -16.98 10.58
CA GLU A 347 7.87 -18.14 9.79
C GLU A 347 8.95 -18.69 8.87
N ILE A 348 9.86 -17.82 8.39
CA ILE A 348 11.00 -18.20 7.57
C ILE A 348 12.17 -18.68 8.41
N GLU A 349 12.43 -18.16 9.59
CA GLU A 349 13.42 -18.78 10.48
C GLU A 349 13.04 -20.22 10.80
N ASN A 350 11.76 -20.48 11.06
CA ASN A 350 11.25 -21.83 11.22
C ASN A 350 11.25 -22.67 9.94
N THR A 351 11.16 -22.04 8.75
CA THR A 351 11.19 -22.70 7.44
C THR A 351 12.62 -22.74 6.87
N LYS A 352 13.49 -21.77 7.17
CA LYS A 352 14.93 -21.77 6.82
C LYS A 352 15.66 -22.92 7.45
N VAL A 353 15.38 -23.24 8.70
CA VAL A 353 15.96 -24.40 9.37
C VAL A 353 15.59 -25.70 8.64
N LYS A 354 14.41 -25.77 8.00
CA LYS A 354 13.99 -26.93 7.20
C LYS A 354 14.49 -26.90 5.74
N LYS A 355 14.71 -25.73 5.14
CA LYS A 355 15.14 -25.62 3.71
C LYS A 355 16.64 -25.53 3.51
N LEU A 356 17.39 -25.07 4.50
CA LEU A 356 18.87 -25.12 4.48
C LEU A 356 19.41 -26.52 4.74
N THR A 357 18.57 -27.46 5.19
CA THR A 357 18.95 -28.86 5.43
C THR A 357 18.66 -29.76 4.22
N ILE A 358 18.11 -29.21 3.13
CA ILE A 358 17.89 -29.94 1.87
C ILE A 358 18.87 -29.37 0.84
N LYS A 359 20.08 -29.88 0.89
CA LYS A 359 21.06 -29.77 -0.19
C LYS A 359 20.71 -30.72 -1.32
#